data_01b9872c4c1bafc174415d1cdbfd333b
#
_entry.id   01b9872c4c1bafc174415d1cdbfd333b
#
_cell.length_a   1.000
_cell.length_b   1.000
_cell.length_c   1.000
_cell.angle_alpha   90.00
_cell.angle_beta   90.00
_cell.angle_gamma   90.00
#
_symmetry.space_group_name_H-M   'P 1'
#
loop_
_entity.id
_entity.type
_entity.pdbx_description
1 polymer ?
#
loop_
_entity_poly.entity_id
_entity_poly.type
_entity_poly.pdbx_seq_one_letter_code
_entity_poly.pdbx_strand_id
1 'polypeptide(L)'
;MAINHLLRDAILTDKPNPRFAYIAPTYRQAKAVAWDYLKQFSSAIPMVRFNETELRCDLPNGARIQLLGAETPDSLRGIYLDGCVHDEYAMMPSSLFPEIIRPALSDRKGYAVFMGTPQGMNSFYELYEAAKASNDWLTAVYKASETDILDDEELESAKRSMSEDQYNQEYECSWVANVPGAIYAKEIEKASTANRITHVPYDEGYKVDTWWDLGVNDSTCIWFTQTVGRAIHVIDYFENRGEGLPYYVKVLQERGYLYGTHNAPHDIEVRELGSGKSRRETAYDLGIAFRVVSKLPLEDGIHAAKMIIGKCWFDRDLCQVGLEALRHYHRAYNDRMKVFRSTPVHNWASHGADAFRTFAVGHRTSNYHIRPPQRQAEMTYNPFEARM
;
A
#
# COMPACT_ATOMS: atom_id res chain seq x y z
N MET A 1 -18.09 -4.80 -22.00
CA MET A 1 -18.55 -5.81 -21.00
C MET A 1 -19.32 -5.15 -19.86
N ALA A 2 -18.79 -4.17 -19.12
CA ALA A 2 -19.40 -3.52 -17.96
C ALA A 2 -20.80 -2.95 -18.21
N ILE A 3 -21.00 -2.17 -19.28
CA ILE A 3 -22.32 -1.60 -19.65
C ILE A 3 -23.35 -2.69 -19.93
N ASN A 4 -22.97 -3.77 -20.61
CA ASN A 4 -23.90 -4.89 -20.88
C ASN A 4 -24.30 -5.62 -19.61
N HIS A 5 -23.37 -5.74 -18.63
CA HIS A 5 -23.68 -6.31 -17.33
C HIS A 5 -24.70 -5.47 -16.57
N LEU A 6 -24.50 -4.15 -16.49
CA LEU A 6 -25.47 -3.24 -15.87
C LEU A 6 -26.83 -3.26 -16.57
N LEU A 7 -26.86 -3.27 -17.91
CA LEU A 7 -28.10 -3.35 -18.70
C LEU A 7 -28.85 -4.65 -18.46
N ARG A 8 -28.15 -5.79 -18.50
CA ARG A 8 -28.75 -7.11 -18.24
C ARG A 8 -29.45 -7.12 -16.88
N ASP A 9 -28.73 -6.67 -15.85
CA ASP A 9 -29.25 -6.71 -14.48
C ASP A 9 -30.38 -5.69 -14.29
N ALA A 10 -30.28 -4.51 -14.91
CA ALA A 10 -31.33 -3.51 -14.90
C ALA A 10 -32.62 -3.99 -15.58
N ILE A 11 -32.51 -4.84 -16.63
CA ILE A 11 -33.66 -5.41 -17.32
C ILE A 11 -34.29 -6.56 -16.54
N LEU A 12 -33.45 -7.43 -15.93
CA LEU A 12 -33.88 -8.69 -15.32
C LEU A 12 -34.31 -8.56 -13.87
N THR A 13 -34.04 -7.46 -13.21
CA THR A 13 -34.35 -7.28 -11.77
C THR A 13 -35.84 -7.05 -11.53
N ASP A 14 -36.41 -7.73 -10.53
CA ASP A 14 -37.76 -7.54 -10.05
C ASP A 14 -37.89 -6.50 -8.92
N LYS A 15 -36.78 -5.87 -8.52
CA LYS A 15 -36.76 -4.86 -7.48
C LYS A 15 -37.53 -3.60 -7.90
N PRO A 16 -38.24 -2.94 -7.00
CA PRO A 16 -38.93 -1.67 -7.31
C PRO A 16 -37.92 -0.54 -7.51
N ASN A 17 -38.09 0.24 -8.58
CA ASN A 17 -37.24 1.39 -8.91
C ASN A 17 -35.74 1.11 -8.83
N PRO A 18 -35.20 0.11 -9.54
CA PRO A 18 -33.80 -0.29 -9.36
C PRO A 18 -32.85 0.76 -9.91
N ARG A 19 -31.68 0.90 -9.27
CA ARG A 19 -30.65 1.91 -9.58
C ARG A 19 -29.30 1.25 -9.77
N PHE A 20 -28.70 1.58 -10.91
CA PHE A 20 -27.41 1.09 -11.30
C PHE A 20 -26.48 2.26 -11.64
N ALA A 21 -25.21 2.13 -11.37
CA ALA A 21 -24.22 3.16 -11.66
C ALA A 21 -23.00 2.61 -12.40
N TYR A 22 -22.54 3.38 -13.39
CA TYR A 22 -21.18 3.26 -13.91
C TYR A 22 -20.39 4.45 -13.38
N ILE A 23 -19.31 4.19 -12.66
CA ILE A 23 -18.53 5.18 -11.94
C ILE A 23 -17.13 5.20 -12.55
N ALA A 24 -16.68 6.36 -13.03
CA ALA A 24 -15.33 6.58 -13.54
C ALA A 24 -14.60 7.62 -12.65
N PRO A 25 -13.27 7.78 -12.75
CA PRO A 25 -12.52 8.76 -11.98
C PRO A 25 -13.07 10.18 -12.10
N THR A 26 -13.56 10.56 -13.29
CA THR A 26 -14.21 11.84 -13.52
C THR A 26 -15.50 11.68 -14.33
N TYR A 27 -16.45 12.59 -14.12
CA TYR A 27 -17.68 12.65 -14.90
C TYR A 27 -17.43 12.75 -16.41
N ARG A 28 -16.40 13.50 -16.79
CA ARG A 28 -15.98 13.64 -18.19
C ARG A 28 -15.49 12.31 -18.78
N GLN A 29 -14.73 11.53 -18.02
CA GLN A 29 -14.30 10.19 -18.45
C GLN A 29 -15.49 9.23 -18.55
N ALA A 30 -16.39 9.21 -17.56
CA ALA A 30 -17.60 8.41 -17.64
C ALA A 30 -18.40 8.69 -18.93
N LYS A 31 -18.56 9.98 -19.28
CA LYS A 31 -19.22 10.36 -20.53
C LYS A 31 -18.46 9.88 -21.76
N ALA A 32 -17.16 10.13 -21.82
CA ALA A 32 -16.36 9.82 -23.00
C ALA A 32 -16.24 8.32 -23.27
N VAL A 33 -16.18 7.50 -22.22
CA VAL A 33 -15.94 6.05 -22.32
C VAL A 33 -17.25 5.27 -22.45
N ALA A 34 -18.28 5.61 -21.66
CA ALA A 34 -19.42 4.72 -21.45
C ALA A 34 -20.74 5.22 -22.04
N TRP A 35 -20.93 6.54 -22.24
CA TRP A 35 -22.24 7.10 -22.59
C TRP A 35 -22.74 6.63 -23.94
N ASP A 36 -21.91 6.65 -24.96
CA ASP A 36 -22.32 6.23 -26.31
C ASP A 36 -22.55 4.73 -26.36
N TYR A 37 -21.78 3.92 -25.66
CA TYR A 37 -22.06 2.49 -25.55
C TYR A 37 -23.37 2.20 -24.81
N LEU A 38 -23.68 2.93 -23.74
CA LEU A 38 -24.95 2.77 -23.04
C LEU A 38 -26.14 3.08 -23.96
N LYS A 39 -26.06 4.17 -24.72
CA LYS A 39 -27.08 4.51 -25.73
C LYS A 39 -27.19 3.44 -26.84
N GLN A 40 -26.05 3.05 -27.39
CA GLN A 40 -26.01 2.05 -28.46
C GLN A 40 -26.63 0.71 -28.03
N PHE A 41 -26.22 0.19 -26.87
CA PHE A 41 -26.66 -1.12 -26.41
C PHE A 41 -28.11 -1.13 -25.91
N SER A 42 -28.64 0.00 -25.46
CA SER A 42 -30.03 0.12 -25.01
C SER A 42 -31.01 0.63 -26.09
N SER A 43 -30.51 1.05 -27.24
CA SER A 43 -31.34 1.65 -28.32
C SER A 43 -32.46 0.74 -28.83
N ALA A 44 -32.28 -0.57 -28.78
CA ALA A 44 -33.29 -1.56 -29.18
C ALA A 44 -34.40 -1.77 -28.12
N ILE A 45 -34.28 -1.20 -26.93
CA ILE A 45 -35.28 -1.34 -25.87
C ILE A 45 -36.40 -0.32 -26.11
N PRO A 46 -37.66 -0.77 -26.32
CA PRO A 46 -38.78 0.16 -26.54
C PRO A 46 -38.94 1.12 -25.34
N MET A 47 -39.30 2.37 -25.62
CA MET A 47 -39.55 3.41 -24.60
C MET A 47 -38.37 3.76 -23.66
N VAL A 48 -37.15 3.36 -23.98
CA VAL A 48 -35.97 3.83 -23.28
C VAL A 48 -35.86 5.37 -23.39
N ARG A 49 -35.46 6.04 -22.29
CA ARG A 49 -35.28 7.50 -22.27
C ARG A 49 -33.88 7.85 -21.80
N PHE A 50 -33.28 8.83 -22.48
CA PHE A 50 -31.95 9.34 -22.13
C PHE A 50 -32.03 10.76 -21.66
N ASN A 51 -31.27 11.08 -20.60
CA ASN A 51 -31.00 12.44 -20.13
C ASN A 51 -29.53 12.74 -20.35
N GLU A 52 -29.25 13.58 -21.35
CA GLU A 52 -27.86 13.94 -21.74
C GLU A 52 -27.13 14.81 -20.71
N THR A 53 -27.88 15.55 -19.88
CA THR A 53 -27.29 16.41 -18.85
C THR A 53 -26.86 15.61 -17.63
N GLU A 54 -27.69 14.64 -17.22
CA GLU A 54 -27.43 13.80 -16.04
C GLU A 54 -26.76 12.48 -16.40
N LEU A 55 -26.48 12.23 -17.68
CA LEU A 55 -25.97 10.96 -18.22
C LEU A 55 -26.75 9.76 -17.68
N ARG A 56 -28.05 9.81 -17.83
CA ARG A 56 -29.01 8.86 -17.26
C ARG A 56 -29.83 8.16 -18.35
N CYS A 57 -29.93 6.86 -18.23
CA CYS A 57 -30.78 6.00 -19.04
C CYS A 57 -31.89 5.43 -18.16
N ASP A 58 -33.16 5.77 -18.47
CA ASP A 58 -34.34 5.26 -17.78
C ASP A 58 -35.00 4.18 -18.65
N LEU A 59 -35.16 2.98 -18.09
CA LEU A 59 -35.78 1.81 -18.75
C LEU A 59 -37.28 1.74 -18.43
N PRO A 60 -38.08 1.07 -19.30
CA PRO A 60 -39.53 1.01 -19.15
C PRO A 60 -40.02 0.27 -17.89
N ASN A 61 -39.20 -0.60 -17.30
CA ASN A 61 -39.50 -1.28 -16.02
C ASN A 61 -39.19 -0.40 -14.77
N GLY A 62 -38.84 0.89 -14.95
CA GLY A 62 -38.49 1.81 -13.88
C GLY A 62 -37.04 1.74 -13.45
N ALA A 63 -36.24 0.86 -14.03
CA ALA A 63 -34.80 0.81 -13.78
C ALA A 63 -34.09 2.05 -14.34
N ARG A 64 -33.04 2.46 -13.67
CA ARG A 64 -32.18 3.57 -14.08
C ARG A 64 -30.73 3.17 -14.04
N ILE A 65 -30.01 3.50 -15.09
CA ILE A 65 -28.55 3.41 -15.15
C ILE A 65 -28.02 4.83 -15.29
N GLN A 66 -27.10 5.22 -14.41
CA GLN A 66 -26.51 6.56 -14.40
C GLN A 66 -24.99 6.48 -14.43
N LEU A 67 -24.36 7.37 -15.20
CA LEU A 67 -22.92 7.53 -15.23
C LEU A 67 -22.53 8.61 -14.23
N LEU A 68 -21.54 8.32 -13.38
CA LEU A 68 -21.11 9.17 -12.26
C LEU A 68 -19.59 9.37 -12.31
N GLY A 69 -19.12 10.49 -11.77
CA GLY A 69 -17.71 10.77 -11.56
C GLY A 69 -17.33 10.65 -10.09
N ALA A 70 -16.14 10.12 -9.84
CA ALA A 70 -15.59 9.94 -8.49
C ALA A 70 -14.84 11.17 -7.96
N GLU A 71 -14.68 12.24 -8.76
CA GLU A 71 -13.92 13.45 -8.41
C GLU A 71 -14.50 14.23 -7.24
N THR A 72 -15.79 14.05 -6.95
CA THR A 72 -16.45 14.69 -5.81
C THR A 72 -17.24 13.64 -5.03
N PRO A 73 -16.56 12.79 -4.22
CA PRO A 73 -17.18 11.64 -3.56
C PRO A 73 -18.42 12.00 -2.73
N ASP A 74 -18.38 13.13 -1.99
CA ASP A 74 -19.49 13.54 -1.13
C ASP A 74 -20.78 13.87 -1.91
N SER A 75 -20.70 14.24 -3.18
CA SER A 75 -21.88 14.43 -4.04
C SER A 75 -22.68 13.17 -4.29
N LEU A 76 -22.09 12.00 -4.06
CA LEU A 76 -22.70 10.68 -4.20
C LEU A 76 -23.33 10.17 -2.89
N ARG A 77 -23.27 10.93 -1.80
CA ARG A 77 -23.95 10.55 -0.55
C ARG A 77 -25.48 10.62 -0.72
N GLY A 78 -26.18 9.64 -0.11
CA GLY A 78 -27.63 9.58 -0.11
C GLY A 78 -28.27 8.89 -1.31
N ILE A 79 -27.48 8.42 -2.29
CA ILE A 79 -27.99 7.54 -3.34
C ILE A 79 -28.17 6.12 -2.79
N TYR A 80 -29.03 5.32 -3.45
CA TYR A 80 -29.07 3.87 -3.25
C TYR A 80 -28.78 3.16 -4.57
N LEU A 81 -28.15 1.98 -4.48
CA LEU A 81 -27.73 1.23 -5.65
C LEU A 81 -28.06 -0.26 -5.51
N ASP A 82 -28.53 -0.86 -6.61
CA ASP A 82 -28.70 -2.30 -6.77
C ASP A 82 -27.47 -2.95 -7.41
N GLY A 83 -26.66 -2.17 -8.10
CA GLY A 83 -25.39 -2.60 -8.66
C GLY A 83 -24.57 -1.43 -9.19
N CYS A 84 -23.25 -1.55 -9.14
CA CYS A 84 -22.37 -0.56 -9.74
C CYS A 84 -21.11 -1.19 -10.33
N VAL A 85 -20.53 -0.49 -11.29
CA VAL A 85 -19.22 -0.77 -11.87
C VAL A 85 -18.33 0.43 -11.62
N HIS A 86 -17.15 0.21 -11.06
CA HIS A 86 -16.07 1.18 -10.92
C HIS A 86 -15.04 0.90 -12.02
N ASP A 87 -14.90 1.83 -12.94
CA ASP A 87 -13.93 1.76 -14.03
C ASP A 87 -12.72 2.61 -13.72
N GLU A 88 -11.52 2.10 -13.96
CA GLU A 88 -10.24 2.70 -13.54
C GLU A 88 -10.18 2.98 -12.03
N TYR A 89 -10.58 1.99 -11.22
CA TYR A 89 -10.70 2.14 -9.76
C TYR A 89 -9.37 2.55 -9.09
N ALA A 90 -8.24 2.14 -9.66
CA ALA A 90 -6.91 2.56 -9.17
C ALA A 90 -6.71 4.09 -9.11
N MET A 91 -7.49 4.85 -9.92
CA MET A 91 -7.42 6.32 -10.01
C MET A 91 -8.45 7.02 -9.12
N MET A 92 -9.32 6.28 -8.43
CA MET A 92 -10.38 6.85 -7.60
C MET A 92 -9.90 7.12 -6.17
N PRO A 93 -10.54 8.08 -5.45
CA PRO A 93 -10.29 8.28 -4.02
C PRO A 93 -10.55 6.99 -3.22
N SER A 94 -9.63 6.61 -2.34
CA SER A 94 -9.71 5.39 -1.54
C SER A 94 -10.93 5.33 -0.61
N SER A 95 -11.43 6.50 -0.17
CA SER A 95 -12.61 6.62 0.68
C SER A 95 -13.94 6.40 -0.05
N LEU A 96 -13.96 6.48 -1.39
CA LEU A 96 -15.19 6.41 -2.18
C LEU A 96 -16.00 5.15 -1.90
N PHE A 97 -15.37 3.98 -2.04
CA PHE A 97 -16.08 2.73 -1.86
C PHE A 97 -16.46 2.47 -0.40
N PRO A 98 -15.54 2.45 0.57
CA PRO A 98 -15.87 2.07 1.94
C PRO A 98 -16.86 3.04 2.62
N GLU A 99 -16.77 4.34 2.35
CA GLU A 99 -17.54 5.35 3.07
C GLU A 99 -18.85 5.76 2.38
N ILE A 100 -18.95 5.59 1.06
CA ILE A 100 -20.07 6.13 0.27
C ILE A 100 -20.80 5.03 -0.50
N ILE A 101 -20.10 4.29 -1.35
CA ILE A 101 -20.76 3.32 -2.25
C ILE A 101 -21.16 2.05 -1.49
N ARG A 102 -20.32 1.55 -0.58
CA ARG A 102 -20.66 0.36 0.21
C ARG A 102 -21.95 0.54 1.04
N PRO A 103 -22.16 1.68 1.75
CA PRO A 103 -23.44 1.99 2.37
C PRO A 103 -24.60 2.06 1.37
N ALA A 104 -24.41 2.72 0.21
CA ALA A 104 -25.44 2.84 -0.83
C ALA A 104 -25.94 1.49 -1.40
N LEU A 105 -25.10 0.45 -1.34
CA LEU A 105 -25.44 -0.93 -1.75
C LEU A 105 -26.09 -1.75 -0.63
N SER A 106 -25.92 -1.37 0.64
CA SER A 106 -26.24 -2.22 1.77
C SER A 106 -27.73 -2.49 1.92
N ASP A 107 -28.59 -1.47 1.83
CA ASP A 107 -30.05 -1.61 1.98
C ASP A 107 -30.68 -2.47 0.89
N ARG A 108 -30.06 -2.46 -0.27
CA ARG A 108 -30.55 -3.13 -1.46
C ARG A 108 -29.89 -4.49 -1.71
N LYS A 109 -28.88 -4.87 -0.89
CA LYS A 109 -28.01 -6.03 -1.13
C LYS A 109 -27.47 -6.00 -2.56
N GLY A 110 -26.97 -4.82 -2.96
CA GLY A 110 -26.42 -4.58 -4.27
C GLY A 110 -25.03 -5.16 -4.42
N TYR A 111 -24.55 -5.22 -5.67
CA TYR A 111 -23.19 -5.68 -5.98
C TYR A 111 -22.30 -4.55 -6.47
N ALA A 112 -20.99 -4.75 -6.36
CA ALA A 112 -19.98 -3.88 -6.96
C ALA A 112 -19.01 -4.68 -7.82
N VAL A 113 -18.64 -4.09 -8.98
CA VAL A 113 -17.59 -4.59 -9.85
C VAL A 113 -16.49 -3.53 -9.88
N PHE A 114 -15.25 -3.95 -9.77
CA PHE A 114 -14.06 -3.08 -9.83
C PHE A 114 -13.20 -3.53 -11.00
N MET A 115 -12.82 -2.61 -11.84
CA MET A 115 -11.97 -2.88 -12.99
C MET A 115 -10.99 -1.72 -13.22
N GLY A 116 -9.92 -2.01 -13.90
CA GLY A 116 -8.87 -1.04 -14.25
C GLY A 116 -7.50 -1.67 -14.31
N THR A 117 -6.54 -0.88 -14.73
CA THR A 117 -5.13 -1.25 -14.75
C THR A 117 -4.51 -1.01 -13.38
N PRO A 118 -3.64 -1.90 -12.87
CA PRO A 118 -2.88 -1.67 -11.65
C PRO A 118 -2.10 -0.35 -11.68
N GLN A 119 -2.10 0.37 -10.56
CA GLN A 119 -1.30 1.58 -10.38
C GLN A 119 -0.56 1.55 -9.05
N GLY A 120 0.36 0.60 -8.92
CA GLY A 120 1.05 0.34 -7.68
C GLY A 120 0.14 -0.32 -6.63
N MET A 121 0.66 -0.54 -5.44
CA MET A 121 -0.05 -1.17 -4.31
C MET A 121 -0.91 -0.13 -3.57
N ASN A 122 -1.95 0.35 -4.21
CA ASN A 122 -2.92 1.31 -3.69
C ASN A 122 -4.18 0.59 -3.15
N SER A 123 -5.25 1.35 -2.89
CA SER A 123 -6.54 0.80 -2.42
C SER A 123 -7.14 -0.26 -3.35
N PHE A 124 -6.82 -0.23 -4.65
CA PHE A 124 -7.25 -1.26 -5.59
C PHE A 124 -6.50 -2.58 -5.38
N TYR A 125 -5.19 -2.50 -5.11
CA TYR A 125 -4.40 -3.66 -4.73
C TYR A 125 -4.89 -4.27 -3.41
N GLU A 126 -5.11 -3.45 -2.37
CA GLU A 126 -5.63 -3.90 -1.08
C GLU A 126 -6.98 -4.61 -1.23
N LEU A 127 -7.88 -4.04 -2.04
CA LEU A 127 -9.17 -4.64 -2.35
C LEU A 127 -9.00 -5.97 -3.10
N TYR A 128 -8.09 -6.04 -4.07
CA TYR A 128 -7.83 -7.25 -4.84
C TYR A 128 -7.27 -8.37 -3.95
N GLU A 129 -6.31 -8.09 -3.08
CA GLU A 129 -5.75 -9.09 -2.16
C GLU A 129 -6.79 -9.55 -1.12
N ALA A 130 -7.60 -8.63 -0.58
CA ALA A 130 -8.69 -9.00 0.31
C ALA A 130 -9.76 -9.85 -0.40
N ALA A 131 -10.08 -9.54 -1.64
CA ALA A 131 -11.04 -10.29 -2.47
C ALA A 131 -10.56 -11.71 -2.77
N LYS A 132 -9.26 -11.92 -3.02
CA LYS A 132 -8.67 -13.26 -3.22
C LYS A 132 -8.84 -14.18 -2.01
N ALA A 133 -8.84 -13.60 -0.82
CA ALA A 133 -8.99 -14.34 0.43
C ALA A 133 -10.47 -14.63 0.78
N SER A 134 -11.44 -14.10 0.02
CA SER A 134 -12.88 -14.20 0.29
C SER A 134 -13.60 -15.05 -0.74
N ASN A 135 -14.51 -15.92 -0.28
CA ASN A 135 -15.35 -16.73 -1.16
C ASN A 135 -16.53 -15.94 -1.79
N ASP A 136 -16.80 -14.73 -1.31
CA ASP A 136 -17.90 -13.89 -1.81
C ASP A 136 -17.50 -13.03 -3.01
N TRP A 137 -16.23 -13.11 -3.42
CA TRP A 137 -15.66 -12.32 -4.49
C TRP A 137 -15.11 -13.17 -5.63
N LEU A 138 -15.30 -12.69 -6.84
CA LEU A 138 -14.62 -13.18 -8.03
C LEU A 138 -13.46 -12.23 -8.34
N THR A 139 -12.26 -12.76 -8.48
CA THR A 139 -11.08 -12.02 -8.94
C THR A 139 -10.57 -12.59 -10.25
N ALA A 140 -10.19 -11.72 -11.18
CA ALA A 140 -9.59 -12.12 -12.45
C ALA A 140 -8.52 -11.10 -12.87
N VAL A 141 -7.46 -11.58 -13.50
CA VAL A 141 -6.42 -10.77 -14.13
C VAL A 141 -6.29 -11.24 -15.58
N TYR A 142 -6.30 -10.31 -16.50
CA TYR A 142 -6.18 -10.58 -17.94
C TYR A 142 -4.97 -9.82 -18.47
N LYS A 143 -3.85 -10.50 -18.62
CA LYS A 143 -2.63 -9.93 -19.21
C LYS A 143 -2.73 -9.94 -20.73
N ALA A 144 -2.18 -8.93 -21.38
CA ALA A 144 -2.18 -8.86 -22.83
C ALA A 144 -1.48 -10.08 -23.46
N SER A 145 -0.38 -10.54 -22.86
CA SER A 145 0.36 -11.72 -23.29
C SER A 145 -0.41 -13.06 -23.18
N GLU A 146 -1.52 -13.09 -22.41
CA GLU A 146 -2.30 -14.31 -22.15
C GLU A 146 -3.66 -14.33 -22.87
N THR A 147 -4.07 -13.21 -23.48
CA THR A 147 -5.46 -13.06 -23.98
C THR A 147 -5.61 -13.18 -25.48
N ASP A 148 -4.53 -13.21 -26.26
CA ASP A 148 -4.52 -13.21 -27.74
C ASP A 148 -5.39 -12.09 -28.40
N ILE A 149 -5.69 -11.02 -27.63
CA ILE A 149 -6.48 -9.87 -28.12
C ILE A 149 -5.62 -8.96 -29.00
N LEU A 150 -4.36 -8.81 -28.60
CA LEU A 150 -3.36 -8.07 -29.37
C LEU A 150 -2.38 -9.07 -30.01
N ASP A 151 -1.98 -8.81 -31.23
CA ASP A 151 -0.97 -9.62 -31.89
C ASP A 151 0.46 -9.33 -31.37
N ASP A 152 1.36 -10.26 -31.62
CA ASP A 152 2.75 -10.16 -31.14
C ASP A 152 3.47 -8.92 -31.70
N GLU A 153 3.15 -8.47 -32.92
CA GLU A 153 3.75 -7.30 -33.54
C GLU A 153 3.37 -6.02 -32.78
N GLU A 154 2.08 -5.90 -32.38
CA GLU A 154 1.60 -4.78 -31.56
C GLU A 154 2.22 -4.79 -30.17
N LEU A 155 2.31 -5.95 -29.52
CA LEU A 155 2.95 -6.08 -28.21
C LEU A 155 4.44 -5.67 -28.26
N GLU A 156 5.18 -6.11 -29.28
CA GLU A 156 6.56 -5.71 -29.48
C GLU A 156 6.71 -4.22 -29.84
N SER A 157 5.76 -3.65 -30.55
CA SER A 157 5.69 -2.21 -30.83
C SER A 157 5.48 -1.41 -29.55
N ALA A 158 4.55 -1.85 -28.70
CA ALA A 158 4.29 -1.25 -27.39
C ALA A 158 5.55 -1.28 -26.50
N LYS A 159 6.25 -2.43 -26.40
CA LYS A 159 7.50 -2.56 -25.64
C LYS A 159 8.58 -1.57 -26.11
N ARG A 160 8.65 -1.29 -27.40
CA ARG A 160 9.61 -0.31 -27.94
C ARG A 160 9.23 1.15 -27.67
N SER A 161 7.94 1.43 -27.46
CA SER A 161 7.41 2.80 -27.30
C SER A 161 7.39 3.31 -25.86
N MET A 162 7.57 2.43 -24.87
CA MET A 162 7.49 2.75 -23.46
C MET A 162 8.57 2.04 -22.65
N SER A 163 8.73 2.39 -21.37
CA SER A 163 9.64 1.68 -20.46
C SER A 163 9.10 0.27 -20.16
N GLU A 164 10.00 -0.65 -19.79
CA GLU A 164 9.63 -2.01 -19.37
C GLU A 164 8.61 -1.98 -18.21
N ASP A 165 8.80 -1.07 -17.26
CA ASP A 165 7.87 -0.90 -16.14
C ASP A 165 6.48 -0.46 -16.58
N GLN A 166 6.39 0.49 -17.52
CA GLN A 166 5.12 0.92 -18.09
C GLN A 166 4.45 -0.22 -18.86
N TYR A 167 5.21 -0.98 -19.64
CA TYR A 167 4.69 -2.14 -20.35
C TYR A 167 4.15 -3.19 -19.37
N ASN A 168 4.92 -3.50 -18.33
CA ASN A 168 4.49 -4.46 -17.31
C ASN A 168 3.24 -3.99 -16.56
N GLN A 169 3.09 -2.69 -16.30
CA GLN A 169 1.89 -2.14 -15.68
C GLN A 169 0.69 -2.21 -16.62
N GLU A 170 0.79 -1.67 -17.82
CA GLU A 170 -0.35 -1.45 -18.71
C GLU A 170 -0.77 -2.72 -19.45
N TYR A 171 0.18 -3.61 -19.80
CA TYR A 171 -0.08 -4.80 -20.60
C TYR A 171 -0.01 -6.10 -19.81
N GLU A 172 0.83 -6.17 -18.77
CA GLU A 172 1.01 -7.38 -17.96
C GLU A 172 0.35 -7.29 -16.58
N CYS A 173 -0.43 -6.24 -16.32
CA CYS A 173 -1.17 -6.02 -15.08
C CYS A 173 -0.30 -6.10 -13.82
N SER A 174 0.94 -5.64 -13.91
CA SER A 174 1.88 -5.68 -12.79
C SER A 174 1.57 -4.61 -11.74
N TRP A 175 1.39 -5.04 -10.50
CA TRP A 175 1.28 -4.14 -9.36
C TRP A 175 2.62 -3.54 -8.92
N VAL A 176 3.73 -4.12 -9.37
CA VAL A 176 5.10 -3.82 -8.92
C VAL A 176 5.85 -2.92 -9.91
N ALA A 177 5.20 -2.48 -10.98
CA ALA A 177 5.83 -1.59 -11.95
C ALA A 177 6.35 -0.32 -11.29
N ASN A 178 7.56 0.10 -11.62
CA ASN A 178 8.22 1.26 -11.01
C ASN A 178 7.37 2.52 -11.20
N VAL A 179 6.98 3.12 -10.09
CA VAL A 179 6.27 4.40 -10.10
C VAL A 179 7.19 5.47 -10.70
N PRO A 180 6.77 6.23 -11.73
CA PRO A 180 7.58 7.32 -12.26
C PRO A 180 8.00 8.28 -11.13
N GLY A 181 9.30 8.57 -11.05
CA GLY A 181 9.85 9.39 -9.96
C GLY A 181 10.12 8.65 -8.66
N ALA A 182 10.03 7.31 -8.65
CA ALA A 182 10.38 6.49 -7.49
C ALA A 182 11.80 6.79 -7.00
N ILE A 183 11.93 6.92 -5.68
CA ILE A 183 13.15 7.41 -5.06
C ILE A 183 14.12 6.27 -4.76
N TYR A 184 13.61 5.13 -4.26
CA TYR A 184 14.45 4.00 -3.83
C TYR A 184 14.31 2.74 -4.70
N ALA A 185 13.44 2.75 -5.71
CA ALA A 185 13.14 1.57 -6.52
C ALA A 185 14.40 0.91 -7.12
N LYS A 186 15.33 1.72 -7.65
CA LYS A 186 16.60 1.22 -8.22
C LYS A 186 17.50 0.53 -7.18
N GLU A 187 17.54 1.05 -5.98
CA GLU A 187 18.33 0.49 -4.88
C GLU A 187 17.72 -0.83 -4.38
N ILE A 188 16.40 -0.90 -4.28
CA ILE A 188 15.67 -2.12 -3.93
C ILE A 188 15.81 -3.18 -5.03
N GLU A 189 15.74 -2.78 -6.30
CA GLU A 189 15.96 -3.69 -7.44
C GLU A 189 17.36 -4.29 -7.41
N LYS A 190 18.39 -3.48 -7.17
CA LYS A 190 19.77 -3.97 -6.97
C LYS A 190 19.89 -4.92 -5.78
N ALA A 191 19.13 -4.70 -4.70
CA ALA A 191 19.11 -5.60 -3.56
C ALA A 191 18.46 -6.94 -3.92
N SER A 192 17.38 -6.90 -4.71
CA SER A 192 16.68 -8.09 -5.22
C SER A 192 17.58 -8.91 -6.15
N THR A 193 18.16 -8.27 -7.16
CA THR A 193 19.07 -8.93 -8.13
C THR A 193 20.31 -9.51 -7.46
N ALA A 194 20.79 -8.89 -6.37
CA ALA A 194 21.91 -9.39 -5.56
C ALA A 194 21.50 -10.47 -4.54
N ASN A 195 20.25 -10.97 -4.59
CA ASN A 195 19.68 -11.94 -3.65
C ASN A 195 19.77 -11.50 -2.17
N ARG A 196 19.70 -10.18 -1.91
CA ARG A 196 19.71 -9.63 -0.55
C ARG A 196 18.30 -9.40 0.02
N ILE A 197 17.25 -9.66 -0.77
CA ILE A 197 15.87 -9.83 -0.32
C ILE A 197 15.59 -11.32 -0.29
N THR A 198 15.73 -11.93 0.90
CA THR A 198 15.69 -13.36 1.08
C THR A 198 15.17 -13.71 2.48
N HIS A 199 15.26 -14.94 2.92
CA HIS A 199 14.98 -15.27 4.33
C HIS A 199 16.13 -14.77 5.22
N VAL A 200 15.81 -13.86 6.16
CA VAL A 200 16.76 -13.27 7.11
C VAL A 200 16.20 -13.43 8.52
N PRO A 201 16.47 -14.57 9.18
CA PRO A 201 15.91 -14.86 10.48
C PRO A 201 16.48 -13.97 11.57
N TYR A 202 15.72 -13.79 12.65
CA TYR A 202 16.21 -13.19 13.88
C TYR A 202 17.38 -14.03 14.47
N ASP A 203 18.47 -13.38 14.77
CA ASP A 203 19.65 -13.98 15.42
C ASP A 203 19.70 -13.55 16.89
N GLU A 204 19.54 -14.49 17.83
CA GLU A 204 19.56 -14.23 19.27
C GLU A 204 20.92 -13.68 19.79
N GLY A 205 21.98 -13.84 18.99
CA GLY A 205 23.32 -13.31 19.30
C GLY A 205 23.45 -11.79 19.15
N TYR A 206 22.45 -11.13 18.56
CA TYR A 206 22.49 -9.68 18.29
C TYR A 206 21.21 -9.00 18.76
N LYS A 207 21.37 -7.78 19.31
CA LYS A 207 20.22 -6.96 19.69
C LYS A 207 19.50 -6.41 18.46
N VAL A 208 18.18 -6.23 18.60
CA VAL A 208 17.33 -5.64 17.58
C VAL A 208 17.17 -4.15 17.88
N ASP A 209 17.60 -3.31 16.97
CA ASP A 209 17.31 -1.87 16.99
C ASP A 209 16.01 -1.60 16.23
N THR A 210 15.17 -0.70 16.74
CA THR A 210 13.92 -0.31 16.11
C THR A 210 13.96 1.13 15.60
N TRP A 211 13.32 1.39 14.47
CA TRP A 211 13.35 2.68 13.78
C TRP A 211 11.94 3.09 13.43
N TRP A 212 11.50 4.20 13.99
CA TRP A 212 10.11 4.58 14.01
C TRP A 212 9.82 5.81 13.14
N ASP A 213 8.62 5.82 12.56
CA ASP A 213 7.89 7.02 12.17
C ASP A 213 6.55 7.00 12.90
N LEU A 214 6.25 8.06 13.67
CA LEU A 214 5.14 8.11 14.62
C LEU A 214 4.02 9.01 14.10
N GLY A 215 3.05 8.45 13.39
CA GLY A 215 1.82 9.13 12.98
C GLY A 215 0.75 9.11 14.09
N VAL A 216 -0.03 10.20 14.26
CA VAL A 216 -1.19 10.24 15.18
C VAL A 216 -2.48 9.91 14.44
N ASN A 217 -2.69 10.57 13.30
CA ASN A 217 -3.82 10.30 12.40
C ASN A 217 -3.43 9.47 11.18
N ASP A 218 -2.14 9.21 11.03
CA ASP A 218 -1.50 8.46 9.96
C ASP A 218 -0.91 7.16 10.49
N SER A 219 -0.30 6.35 9.61
CA SER A 219 0.33 5.10 10.02
C SER A 219 1.57 5.34 10.87
N THR A 220 1.71 4.59 11.97
CA THR A 220 2.97 4.43 12.67
C THR A 220 3.71 3.25 12.08
N CYS A 221 4.96 3.45 11.66
CA CYS A 221 5.79 2.44 11.01
C CYS A 221 7.04 2.13 11.84
N ILE A 222 7.43 0.86 11.88
CA ILE A 222 8.59 0.38 12.65
C ILE A 222 9.41 -0.58 11.80
N TRP A 223 10.67 -0.25 11.55
CA TRP A 223 11.64 -1.19 11.01
C TRP A 223 12.45 -1.82 12.13
N PHE A 224 12.76 -3.11 12.00
CA PHE A 224 13.55 -3.89 12.95
C PHE A 224 14.85 -4.33 12.30
N THR A 225 15.98 -3.98 12.91
CA THR A 225 17.30 -4.25 12.32
C THR A 225 18.26 -4.89 13.31
N GLN A 226 19.13 -5.75 12.80
CA GLN A 226 20.28 -6.29 13.51
C GLN A 226 21.57 -5.94 12.74
N THR A 227 22.61 -5.53 13.43
CA THR A 227 23.93 -5.29 12.84
C THR A 227 24.80 -6.52 13.05
N VAL A 228 25.05 -7.29 11.98
CA VAL A 228 25.81 -8.53 12.01
C VAL A 228 27.14 -8.33 11.28
N GLY A 229 28.17 -8.02 12.02
CA GLY A 229 29.47 -7.65 11.45
C GLY A 229 29.39 -6.37 10.62
N ARG A 230 29.54 -6.47 9.29
CA ARG A 230 29.41 -5.33 8.36
C ARG A 230 28.06 -5.32 7.63
N ALA A 231 27.25 -6.37 7.77
CA ALA A 231 25.93 -6.46 7.16
C ALA A 231 24.85 -5.93 8.10
N ILE A 232 23.79 -5.43 7.53
CA ILE A 232 22.62 -5.00 8.27
C ILE A 232 21.49 -5.93 7.87
N HIS A 233 20.96 -6.64 8.83
CA HIS A 233 19.80 -7.52 8.66
C HIS A 233 18.55 -6.72 9.05
N VAL A 234 17.69 -6.49 8.09
CA VAL A 234 16.35 -5.91 8.28
C VAL A 234 15.41 -7.10 8.40
N ILE A 235 15.11 -7.46 9.63
CA ILE A 235 14.48 -8.76 9.96
C ILE A 235 12.96 -8.69 9.99
N ASP A 236 12.37 -7.49 10.18
CA ASP A 236 10.93 -7.33 10.31
C ASP A 236 10.51 -5.89 10.00
N TYR A 237 9.25 -5.72 9.65
CA TYR A 237 8.57 -4.44 9.48
C TYR A 237 7.17 -4.52 10.07
N PHE A 238 6.74 -3.46 10.71
CA PHE A 238 5.39 -3.34 11.24
C PHE A 238 4.81 -1.97 10.96
N GLU A 239 3.55 -1.93 10.55
CA GLU A 239 2.78 -0.70 10.46
C GLU A 239 1.36 -0.91 10.97
N ASN A 240 0.81 0.13 11.58
CA ASN A 240 -0.59 0.18 11.94
C ASN A 240 -1.08 1.63 12.03
N ARG A 241 -2.40 1.83 12.02
CA ARG A 241 -3.04 3.14 11.98
C ARG A 241 -4.06 3.28 13.11
N GLY A 242 -4.16 4.49 13.67
CA GLY A 242 -5.22 4.82 14.63
C GLY A 242 -4.98 4.31 16.06
N GLU A 243 -3.78 3.79 16.36
CA GLU A 243 -3.43 3.24 17.67
C GLU A 243 -2.46 4.13 18.44
N GLY A 244 -2.55 4.08 19.76
CA GLY A 244 -1.66 4.82 20.66
C GLY A 244 -0.39 4.03 21.02
N LEU A 245 0.59 4.71 21.66
CA LEU A 245 1.85 4.10 22.08
C LEU A 245 1.71 2.79 22.89
N PRO A 246 0.72 2.62 23.81
CA PRO A 246 0.55 1.36 24.54
C PRO A 246 0.35 0.13 23.65
N TYR A 247 -0.33 0.30 22.51
CA TYR A 247 -0.52 -0.76 21.53
C TYR A 247 0.81 -1.21 20.94
N TYR A 248 1.66 -0.27 20.52
CA TYR A 248 2.97 -0.60 19.93
C TYR A 248 3.95 -1.19 20.95
N VAL A 249 3.86 -0.80 22.22
CA VAL A 249 4.61 -1.46 23.31
C VAL A 249 4.26 -2.94 23.38
N LYS A 250 2.96 -3.27 23.31
CA LYS A 250 2.49 -4.65 23.30
C LYS A 250 2.98 -5.41 22.07
N VAL A 251 2.95 -4.79 20.89
CA VAL A 251 3.52 -5.36 19.66
C VAL A 251 4.98 -5.72 19.82
N LEU A 252 5.80 -4.84 20.42
CA LEU A 252 7.21 -5.14 20.70
C LEU A 252 7.37 -6.33 21.66
N GLN A 253 6.56 -6.40 22.71
CA GLN A 253 6.59 -7.50 23.66
C GLN A 253 6.21 -8.84 23.05
N GLU A 254 5.19 -8.85 22.19
CA GLU A 254 4.71 -10.06 21.52
C GLU A 254 5.74 -10.64 20.52
N ARG A 255 6.59 -9.79 19.94
CA ARG A 255 7.67 -10.26 19.06
C ARG A 255 8.81 -10.97 19.79
N GLY A 256 8.99 -10.71 21.07
CA GLY A 256 9.95 -11.41 21.91
C GLY A 256 11.43 -11.20 21.53
N TYR A 257 11.74 -10.14 20.76
CA TYR A 257 13.12 -9.83 20.38
C TYR A 257 13.91 -9.27 21.57
N LEU A 258 15.23 -9.53 21.58
CA LEU A 258 16.13 -8.86 22.51
C LEU A 258 16.47 -7.47 21.96
N TYR A 259 15.79 -6.44 22.48
CA TYR A 259 15.93 -5.09 21.96
C TYR A 259 17.24 -4.40 22.39
N GLY A 260 17.80 -3.63 21.45
CA GLY A 260 18.91 -2.70 21.64
C GLY A 260 18.40 -1.28 21.89
N THR A 261 18.39 -0.46 20.86
CA THR A 261 17.91 0.93 20.92
C THR A 261 16.59 1.09 20.16
N HIS A 262 15.69 1.87 20.74
CA HIS A 262 14.51 2.36 20.05
C HIS A 262 14.80 3.77 19.54
N ASN A 263 14.64 4.00 18.23
CA ASN A 263 15.05 5.23 17.58
C ASN A 263 13.86 5.90 16.91
N ALA A 264 13.67 7.18 17.16
CA ALA A 264 12.55 7.95 16.59
C ALA A 264 13.04 9.29 16.04
N PRO A 265 12.30 9.91 15.10
CA PRO A 265 12.62 11.24 14.60
C PRO A 265 12.41 12.31 15.68
N HIS A 266 12.91 13.51 15.43
CA HIS A 266 12.94 14.63 16.39
C HIS A 266 11.54 15.12 16.83
N ASP A 267 10.50 14.87 16.06
CA ASP A 267 9.11 15.27 16.37
C ASP A 267 8.49 14.47 17.53
N ILE A 268 9.13 13.37 17.95
CA ILE A 268 8.74 12.66 19.18
C ILE A 268 8.85 13.55 20.45
N GLU A 269 9.63 14.62 20.40
CA GLU A 269 9.81 15.58 21.51
C GLU A 269 8.70 16.65 21.56
N VAL A 270 7.82 16.71 20.53
CA VAL A 270 6.69 17.65 20.51
C VAL A 270 5.69 17.28 21.60
N ARG A 271 5.30 18.27 22.41
CA ARG A 271 4.32 18.10 23.50
C ARG A 271 2.90 18.09 22.95
N GLU A 272 2.11 17.15 23.45
CA GLU A 272 0.70 17.07 23.12
C GLU A 272 -0.12 18.04 23.96
N LEU A 273 -1.03 18.79 23.33
CA LEU A 273 -1.86 19.80 23.98
C LEU A 273 -2.75 19.23 25.10
N GLY A 274 -3.17 17.97 24.98
CA GLY A 274 -4.10 17.34 25.93
C GLY A 274 -3.41 16.86 27.22
N SER A 275 -2.23 16.27 27.10
CA SER A 275 -1.48 15.67 28.23
C SER A 275 -0.38 16.58 28.79
N GLY A 276 0.08 17.56 28.00
CA GLY A 276 1.25 18.37 28.31
C GLY A 276 2.58 17.62 28.25
N LYS A 277 2.53 16.28 28.02
CA LYS A 277 3.72 15.42 27.86
C LYS A 277 4.11 15.29 26.38
N SER A 278 5.40 15.09 26.15
CA SER A 278 5.86 14.67 24.83
C SER A 278 5.58 13.17 24.63
N ARG A 279 5.52 12.73 23.36
CA ARG A 279 5.41 11.29 23.04
C ARG A 279 6.60 10.51 23.59
N ARG A 280 7.79 11.13 23.66
CA ARG A 280 8.99 10.55 24.26
C ARG A 280 8.81 10.28 25.76
N GLU A 281 8.24 11.24 26.50
CA GLU A 281 7.94 11.08 27.93
C GLU A 281 6.89 10.01 28.15
N THR A 282 5.83 9.98 27.33
CA THR A 282 4.80 8.94 27.40
C THR A 282 5.35 7.54 27.10
N ALA A 283 6.25 7.41 26.11
CA ALA A 283 6.90 6.14 25.79
C ALA A 283 7.83 5.68 26.94
N TYR A 284 8.53 6.61 27.57
CA TYR A 284 9.39 6.31 28.72
C TYR A 284 8.58 5.76 29.90
N ASP A 285 7.42 6.35 30.20
CA ASP A 285 6.50 5.86 31.24
C ASP A 285 5.97 4.44 30.93
N LEU A 286 5.94 4.06 29.65
CA LEU A 286 5.57 2.73 29.18
C LEU A 286 6.74 1.74 29.06
N GLY A 287 7.95 2.16 29.44
CA GLY A 287 9.15 1.33 29.45
C GLY A 287 9.99 1.38 28.17
N ILE A 288 9.68 2.29 27.23
CA ILE A 288 10.47 2.47 26.00
C ILE A 288 11.28 3.76 26.06
N ALA A 289 12.62 3.64 26.07
CA ALA A 289 13.52 4.78 26.03
C ALA A 289 13.93 5.06 24.57
N PHE A 290 13.38 6.11 23.96
CA PHE A 290 13.73 6.50 22.61
C PHE A 290 15.02 7.33 22.55
N ARG A 291 15.90 6.95 21.63
CA ARG A 291 16.99 7.80 21.14
C ARG A 291 16.44 8.66 20.00
N VAL A 292 16.56 9.96 20.13
CA VAL A 292 16.13 10.90 19.10
C VAL A 292 17.20 10.98 18.01
N VAL A 293 16.78 10.77 16.76
CA VAL A 293 17.63 10.88 15.58
C VAL A 293 17.67 12.33 15.13
N SER A 294 18.87 12.83 14.83
CA SER A 294 19.06 14.22 14.38
C SER A 294 18.31 14.51 13.09
N LYS A 295 17.68 15.68 13.02
CA LYS A 295 17.04 16.17 11.81
C LYS A 295 18.10 16.50 10.75
N LEU A 296 17.94 15.94 9.55
CA LEU A 296 18.69 16.33 8.37
C LEU A 296 17.76 16.92 7.31
N PRO A 297 18.26 17.71 6.35
CA PRO A 297 17.52 18.05 5.14
C PRO A 297 16.99 16.79 4.47
N LEU A 298 15.81 16.90 3.85
CA LEU A 298 15.12 15.76 3.23
C LEU A 298 16.01 15.01 2.23
N GLU A 299 16.72 15.75 1.37
CA GLU A 299 17.60 15.18 0.34
C GLU A 299 18.78 14.41 0.93
N ASP A 300 19.37 14.93 2.02
CA ASP A 300 20.47 14.25 2.71
C ASP A 300 20.00 12.94 3.36
N GLY A 301 18.79 12.95 3.93
CA GLY A 301 18.15 11.76 4.46
C GLY A 301 17.83 10.72 3.38
N ILE A 302 17.32 11.17 2.24
CA ILE A 302 17.07 10.31 1.07
C ILE A 302 18.39 9.70 0.57
N HIS A 303 19.45 10.50 0.47
CA HIS A 303 20.77 10.02 0.04
C HIS A 303 21.34 8.97 1.04
N ALA A 304 21.22 9.24 2.33
CA ALA A 304 21.62 8.28 3.36
C ALA A 304 20.87 6.94 3.23
N ALA A 305 19.54 7.00 2.98
CA ALA A 305 18.74 5.80 2.76
C ALA A 305 19.18 5.01 1.52
N LYS A 306 19.46 5.66 0.40
CA LYS A 306 20.01 5.01 -0.80
C LYS A 306 21.33 4.29 -0.52
N MET A 307 22.21 4.91 0.22
CA MET A 307 23.52 4.34 0.56
C MET A 307 23.41 3.13 1.51
N ILE A 308 22.48 3.17 2.48
CA ILE A 308 22.35 2.09 3.45
C ILE A 308 21.65 0.86 2.88
N ILE A 309 20.67 1.02 1.97
CA ILE A 309 20.01 -0.08 1.25
C ILE A 309 21.05 -1.01 0.60
N GLY A 310 22.15 -0.43 0.08
CA GLY A 310 23.26 -1.19 -0.49
C GLY A 310 23.93 -2.18 0.47
N LYS A 311 23.77 -2.00 1.79
CA LYS A 311 24.36 -2.84 2.86
C LYS A 311 23.32 -3.73 3.56
N CYS A 312 22.04 -3.53 3.28
CA CYS A 312 20.94 -4.23 3.92
C CYS A 312 20.65 -5.59 3.28
N TRP A 313 20.32 -6.54 4.13
CA TRP A 313 19.68 -7.80 3.80
C TRP A 313 18.27 -7.74 4.40
N PHE A 314 17.25 -7.96 3.59
CA PHE A 314 15.86 -7.84 4.01
C PHE A 314 15.22 -9.22 4.10
N ASP A 315 14.52 -9.49 5.19
CA ASP A 315 13.62 -10.63 5.22
C ASP A 315 12.49 -10.41 4.21
N ARG A 316 12.34 -11.37 3.28
CA ARG A 316 11.42 -11.24 2.17
C ARG A 316 9.96 -11.21 2.63
N ASP A 317 9.63 -12.01 3.64
CA ASP A 317 8.25 -12.25 4.05
C ASP A 317 7.82 -11.21 5.10
N LEU A 318 8.63 -10.99 6.13
CA LEU A 318 8.32 -10.05 7.22
C LEU A 318 8.50 -8.58 6.83
N CYS A 319 9.35 -8.27 5.84
CA CYS A 319 9.56 -6.90 5.36
C CYS A 319 8.75 -6.59 4.09
N GLN A 320 7.89 -7.47 3.59
CA GLN A 320 7.21 -7.30 2.30
C GLN A 320 6.51 -5.94 2.18
N VAL A 321 5.67 -5.57 3.13
CA VAL A 321 4.90 -4.31 3.10
C VAL A 321 5.83 -3.09 3.13
N GLY A 322 6.86 -3.11 3.97
CA GLY A 322 7.85 -2.04 4.04
C GLY A 322 8.69 -1.91 2.77
N LEU A 323 9.08 -3.03 2.15
CA LEU A 323 9.78 -3.04 0.85
C LEU A 323 8.93 -2.42 -0.25
N GLU A 324 7.61 -2.70 -0.26
CA GLU A 324 6.70 -2.07 -1.19
C GLU A 324 6.56 -0.56 -0.93
N ALA A 325 6.51 -0.14 0.33
CA ALA A 325 6.55 1.29 0.65
C ALA A 325 7.82 1.96 0.09
N LEU A 326 9.00 1.32 0.22
CA LEU A 326 10.24 1.85 -0.35
C LEU A 326 10.23 1.89 -1.88
N ARG A 327 9.63 0.89 -2.56
CA ARG A 327 9.51 0.88 -4.03
C ARG A 327 8.60 1.99 -4.54
N HIS A 328 7.52 2.29 -3.81
CA HIS A 328 6.49 3.25 -4.22
C HIS A 328 6.69 4.68 -3.71
N TYR A 329 7.66 4.92 -2.86
CA TYR A 329 8.00 6.27 -2.41
C TYR A 329 8.56 7.09 -3.55
N HIS A 330 7.81 8.10 -4.01
CA HIS A 330 8.08 8.81 -5.26
C HIS A 330 7.83 10.30 -5.18
N ARG A 331 8.31 11.02 -6.18
CA ARG A 331 8.04 12.45 -6.43
C ARG A 331 6.99 12.59 -7.52
N ALA A 332 5.98 13.44 -7.29
CA ALA A 332 5.00 13.74 -8.33
C ALA A 332 5.65 14.45 -9.53
N TYR A 333 5.26 14.03 -10.72
CA TYR A 333 5.63 14.72 -11.95
C TYR A 333 4.73 15.95 -12.16
N ASN A 334 5.31 17.06 -12.55
CA ASN A 334 4.60 18.28 -12.91
C ASN A 334 4.56 18.40 -14.43
N ASP A 335 3.45 18.02 -15.05
CA ASP A 335 3.26 18.01 -16.50
C ASP A 335 3.45 19.39 -17.14
N ARG A 336 3.09 20.46 -16.43
CA ARG A 336 3.22 21.83 -16.92
C ARG A 336 4.66 22.31 -16.97
N MET A 337 5.44 21.92 -15.95
CA MET A 337 6.86 22.32 -15.84
C MET A 337 7.81 21.26 -16.40
N LYS A 338 7.30 20.10 -16.76
CA LYS A 338 8.09 18.96 -17.28
C LYS A 338 9.21 18.49 -16.32
N VAL A 339 9.00 18.58 -15.01
CA VAL A 339 9.96 18.20 -13.97
C VAL A 339 9.27 17.47 -12.81
N PHE A 340 10.02 16.62 -12.10
CA PHE A 340 9.55 16.07 -10.83
C PHE A 340 9.62 17.15 -9.74
N ARG A 341 8.63 17.14 -8.84
CA ARG A 341 8.64 18.01 -7.65
C ARG A 341 9.83 17.67 -6.77
N SER A 342 10.35 18.66 -6.05
CA SER A 342 11.43 18.45 -5.07
C SER A 342 10.98 17.63 -3.86
N THR A 343 9.72 17.76 -3.46
CA THR A 343 9.15 17.02 -2.32
C THR A 343 8.48 15.74 -2.79
N PRO A 344 8.68 14.61 -2.09
CA PRO A 344 7.94 13.37 -2.34
C PRO A 344 6.44 13.54 -2.10
N VAL A 345 5.65 12.65 -2.69
CA VAL A 345 4.22 12.56 -2.44
C VAL A 345 3.99 12.01 -1.03
N HIS A 346 3.11 12.67 -0.28
CA HIS A 346 2.67 12.15 1.01
C HIS A 346 1.48 11.22 0.78
N ASN A 347 1.72 9.92 0.91
CA ASN A 347 0.74 8.85 0.75
C ASN A 347 1.12 7.66 1.66
N TRP A 348 0.44 6.52 1.51
CA TRP A 348 0.72 5.31 2.30
C TRP A 348 2.21 4.91 2.32
N ALA A 349 2.94 5.09 1.22
CA ALA A 349 4.35 4.71 1.10
C ALA A 349 5.30 5.65 1.89
N SER A 350 4.86 6.88 2.20
CA SER A 350 5.72 7.87 2.84
C SER A 350 6.11 7.48 4.27
N HIS A 351 5.21 6.88 5.05
CA HIS A 351 5.46 6.54 6.46
C HIS A 351 6.54 5.46 6.61
N GLY A 352 6.44 4.37 5.83
CA GLY A 352 7.48 3.34 5.81
C GLY A 352 8.84 3.86 5.33
N ALA A 353 8.82 4.76 4.32
CA ALA A 353 10.04 5.40 3.81
C ALA A 353 10.64 6.40 4.81
N ASP A 354 9.83 7.14 5.56
CA ASP A 354 10.28 8.10 6.57
C ASP A 354 10.87 7.38 7.80
N ALA A 355 10.26 6.27 8.24
CA ALA A 355 10.84 5.38 9.24
C ALA A 355 12.19 4.79 8.77
N PHE A 356 12.29 4.39 7.50
CA PHE A 356 13.54 3.90 6.92
C PHE A 356 14.59 5.02 6.81
N ARG A 357 14.19 6.24 6.51
CA ARG A 357 15.08 7.41 6.53
C ARG A 357 15.60 7.68 7.94
N THR A 358 14.75 7.55 8.98
CA THR A 358 15.17 7.62 10.39
C THR A 358 16.23 6.58 10.69
N PHE A 359 16.07 5.34 10.18
CA PHE A 359 17.10 4.31 10.27
C PHE A 359 18.40 4.74 9.59
N ALA A 360 18.33 5.17 8.34
CA ALA A 360 19.50 5.52 7.55
C ALA A 360 20.35 6.65 8.20
N VAL A 361 19.68 7.64 8.77
CA VAL A 361 20.34 8.77 9.44
C VAL A 361 20.88 8.39 10.82
N GLY A 362 20.13 7.58 11.55
CA GLY A 362 20.44 7.23 12.94
C GLY A 362 21.37 6.02 13.10
N HIS A 363 21.53 5.21 12.04
CA HIS A 363 22.33 3.98 12.13
C HIS A 363 23.81 4.30 12.42
N ARG A 364 24.31 3.66 13.45
CA ARG A 364 25.75 3.68 13.79
C ARG A 364 26.22 2.24 13.82
N THR A 365 27.36 1.98 13.21
CA THR A 365 27.99 0.67 13.29
C THR A 365 28.42 0.45 14.74
N SER A 366 27.59 -0.21 15.53
CA SER A 366 27.94 -0.59 16.89
C SER A 366 28.21 -2.09 16.93
N ASN A 367 29.43 -2.46 17.33
CA ASN A 367 29.85 -3.87 17.47
C ASN A 367 29.33 -4.42 18.81
N TYR A 368 28.02 -4.54 18.99
CA TYR A 368 27.46 -5.25 20.14
C TYR A 368 27.30 -6.74 19.81
N HIS A 369 28.38 -7.51 19.98
CA HIS A 369 28.29 -8.95 20.14
C HIS A 369 27.80 -9.25 21.56
N ILE A 370 26.60 -9.75 21.73
CA ILE A 370 26.25 -10.48 22.94
C ILE A 370 26.92 -11.85 22.78
N ARG A 371 28.00 -12.08 23.53
CA ARG A 371 28.45 -13.47 23.66
C ARG A 371 27.30 -14.27 24.25
N PRO A 372 26.83 -15.34 23.60
CA PRO A 372 25.87 -16.22 24.25
C PRO A 372 26.50 -16.63 25.59
N PRO A 373 25.70 -16.78 26.67
CA PRO A 373 26.22 -17.29 27.91
C PRO A 373 26.90 -18.60 27.57
N GLN A 374 28.22 -18.66 27.82
CA GLN A 374 28.93 -19.93 27.74
C GLN A 374 28.16 -20.86 28.67
N ARG A 375 27.54 -21.90 28.15
CA ARG A 375 27.11 -23.02 28.96
C ARG A 375 28.36 -23.40 29.76
N GLN A 376 28.37 -23.06 31.04
CA GLN A 376 29.34 -23.62 31.97
C GLN A 376 29.16 -25.11 31.81
N ALA A 377 30.16 -25.77 31.23
CA ALA A 377 30.22 -27.22 31.28
C ALA A 377 30.04 -27.55 32.77
N GLU A 378 28.98 -28.25 33.09
CA GLU A 378 28.82 -28.83 34.43
C GLU A 378 30.13 -29.55 34.70
N MET A 379 30.99 -28.96 35.49
CA MET A 379 32.11 -29.68 36.09
C MET A 379 31.43 -30.73 36.96
N THR A 380 31.25 -31.94 36.39
CA THR A 380 31.00 -33.12 37.21
C THR A 380 32.21 -33.30 38.07
N TYR A 381 32.15 -32.74 39.31
CA TYR A 381 33.07 -33.02 40.36
C TYR A 381 32.91 -34.52 40.70
N ASN A 382 33.87 -35.33 40.28
CA ASN A 382 33.93 -36.70 40.67
C ASN A 382 34.82 -36.80 41.92
N PRO A 383 34.27 -36.99 43.15
CA PRO A 383 35.04 -37.03 44.39
C PRO A 383 35.93 -38.26 44.50
N PHE A 384 35.90 -39.18 43.56
CA PHE A 384 36.67 -40.43 43.61
C PHE A 384 37.93 -40.47 42.71
N GLU A 385 38.22 -39.40 41.90
CA GLU A 385 39.43 -39.33 41.10
C GLU A 385 40.66 -38.68 41.82
N ALA A 386 40.52 -38.32 43.08
CA ALA A 386 41.62 -37.72 43.86
C ALA A 386 42.36 -38.67 44.79
N ARG A 387 42.43 -39.96 44.44
CA ARG A 387 43.30 -40.93 45.15
C ARG A 387 43.86 -41.96 44.17
N MET A 388 44.96 -41.65 43.55
CA MET A 388 46.08 -42.52 43.22
C MET A 388 47.36 -41.66 43.05
#